data_da2f3dc9ade2752cdc4466a8e27b094d
#
_entry.id   da2f3dc9ade2752cdc4466a8e27b094d
#
_cell.length_a   1.000
_cell.length_b   1.000
_cell.length_c   1.000
_cell.angle_alpha   90.00
_cell.angle_beta   90.00
_cell.angle_gamma   90.00
#
_symmetry.space_group_name_H-M   'P 1'
#
loop_
_entity.id
_entity.type
_entity.pdbx_description
1 polymer ?
#
loop_
_entity_poly.entity_id
_entity_poly.type
_entity_poly.pdbx_seq_one_letter_code
_entity_poly.pdbx_strand_id
1 'polypeptide(L)'
;MADPWKKGPYPRMPIPDFILKLRSKIGHDPLWLPAVTAVVIRDVPADAPLWAVPEVLMVRRVDNGEWTPVCGITEPGEEPHVTAVREVKEETGLDAKVEALLGVGAVGPVTYGNGDVSSYMDTAMRLSVVGDDVPVVGDDENSDVGWFSVARLPATNPRFRMVIADAVAQMKHPGGFRPRMGYTKRSR
;
A
#
# COMPACT_ATOMS: atom_id res chain seq x y z
N MET A 1 7.17 -19.35 -30.23
CA MET A 1 5.94 -19.36 -29.40
C MET A 1 5.69 -17.94 -28.94
N ALA A 2 4.52 -17.38 -29.20
CA ALA A 2 4.16 -16.05 -28.70
C ALA A 2 3.99 -16.15 -27.18
N ASP A 3 4.60 -15.25 -26.46
CA ASP A 3 4.49 -15.11 -25.01
C ASP A 3 3.01 -14.83 -24.67
N PRO A 4 2.30 -15.75 -23.97
CA PRO A 4 0.89 -15.61 -23.66
C PRO A 4 0.60 -14.40 -22.75
N TRP A 5 1.64 -13.83 -22.14
CA TRP A 5 1.58 -12.67 -21.25
C TRP A 5 1.58 -11.32 -22.00
N LYS A 6 1.68 -11.33 -23.36
CA LYS A 6 1.85 -10.12 -24.17
C LYS A 6 0.58 -9.42 -24.62
N LYS A 7 -0.62 -9.90 -24.31
CA LYS A 7 -1.88 -9.30 -24.81
C LYS A 7 -3.01 -9.35 -23.80
N GLY A 8 -3.12 -8.31 -22.97
CA GLY A 8 -4.34 -7.95 -22.23
C GLY A 8 -4.65 -6.47 -22.44
N PRO A 9 -5.92 -6.04 -22.33
CA PRO A 9 -6.33 -4.65 -22.49
C PRO A 9 -5.94 -3.74 -21.31
N TYR A 10 -5.25 -4.26 -20.30
CA TYR A 10 -4.82 -3.50 -19.12
C TYR A 10 -3.35 -3.11 -19.24
N PRO A 11 -2.97 -1.86 -18.84
CA PRO A 11 -1.58 -1.50 -18.71
C PRO A 11 -0.88 -2.48 -17.77
N ARG A 12 0.35 -2.85 -18.12
CA ARG A 12 1.14 -3.81 -17.34
C ARG A 12 1.55 -3.16 -16.03
N MET A 13 1.07 -3.69 -14.93
CA MET A 13 1.76 -3.53 -13.67
C MET A 13 3.13 -4.21 -13.79
N PRO A 14 4.24 -3.58 -13.42
CA PRO A 14 5.52 -4.23 -13.38
C PRO A 14 5.48 -5.35 -12.33
N ILE A 15 5.20 -6.57 -12.79
CA ILE A 15 5.22 -7.75 -11.93
C ILE A 15 6.69 -8.07 -11.65
N PRO A 16 7.12 -8.16 -10.37
CA PRO A 16 8.50 -8.50 -10.04
C PRO A 16 9.00 -9.78 -10.75
N ASP A 17 10.24 -9.77 -11.20
CA ASP A 17 10.83 -10.87 -11.96
C ASP A 17 10.73 -12.23 -11.27
N PHE A 18 10.82 -12.26 -9.94
CA PHE A 18 10.71 -13.50 -9.19
C PHE A 18 9.30 -14.08 -9.26
N ILE A 19 8.26 -13.24 -9.30
CA ILE A 19 6.86 -13.66 -9.52
C ILE A 19 6.70 -14.24 -10.92
N LEU A 20 7.25 -13.59 -11.95
CA LEU A 20 7.22 -14.11 -13.32
C LEU A 20 7.89 -15.49 -13.41
N LYS A 21 9.03 -15.68 -12.72
CA LYS A 21 9.72 -16.99 -12.62
C LYS A 21 8.87 -18.04 -11.92
N LEU A 22 8.16 -17.69 -10.85
CA LEU A 22 7.24 -18.60 -10.18
C LEU A 22 6.08 -18.96 -11.11
N ARG A 23 5.41 -17.97 -11.69
CA ARG A 23 4.29 -18.16 -12.61
C ARG A 23 4.64 -19.01 -13.83
N SER A 24 5.85 -18.89 -14.35
CA SER A 24 6.32 -19.75 -15.45
C SER A 24 6.36 -21.26 -15.12
N LYS A 25 6.37 -21.60 -13.83
CA LYS A 25 6.41 -22.99 -13.35
C LYS A 25 5.07 -23.51 -12.84
N ILE A 26 4.27 -22.64 -12.22
CA ILE A 26 3.03 -23.03 -11.54
C ILE A 26 1.76 -22.50 -12.23
N GLY A 27 1.90 -21.69 -13.28
CA GLY A 27 0.74 -21.08 -13.96
C GLY A 27 -0.03 -20.16 -13.00
N HIS A 28 -1.34 -20.36 -12.90
CA HIS A 28 -2.24 -19.55 -12.06
C HIS A 28 -2.51 -20.13 -10.67
N ASP A 29 -1.78 -21.17 -10.26
CA ASP A 29 -1.90 -21.71 -8.90
C ASP A 29 -1.74 -20.61 -7.85
N PRO A 30 -2.50 -20.66 -6.74
CA PRO A 30 -2.47 -19.61 -5.71
C PRO A 30 -1.08 -19.39 -5.13
N LEU A 31 -0.64 -18.13 -5.06
CA LEU A 31 0.58 -17.72 -4.39
C LEU A 31 0.28 -17.12 -3.01
N TRP A 32 1.21 -17.34 -2.08
CA TRP A 32 1.27 -16.68 -0.79
C TRP A 32 2.54 -15.83 -0.73
N LEU A 33 2.37 -14.50 -0.63
CA LEU A 33 3.44 -13.54 -0.82
C LEU A 33 3.56 -12.58 0.37
N PRO A 34 4.76 -12.13 0.75
CA PRO A 34 4.93 -11.01 1.65
C PRO A 34 4.60 -9.71 0.91
N ALA A 35 3.94 -8.78 1.62
CA ALA A 35 3.57 -7.48 1.09
C ALA A 35 3.59 -6.40 2.17
N VAL A 36 3.58 -5.15 1.75
CA VAL A 36 3.49 -3.99 2.63
C VAL A 36 2.30 -3.10 2.28
N THR A 37 1.80 -2.40 3.29
CA THR A 37 0.91 -1.24 3.14
C THR A 37 1.58 -0.05 3.79
N ALA A 38 2.04 0.90 2.98
CA ALA A 38 2.72 2.12 3.43
C ALA A 38 1.69 3.25 3.59
N VAL A 39 1.38 3.59 4.84
CA VAL A 39 0.45 4.68 5.18
C VAL A 39 1.25 5.93 5.46
N VAL A 40 1.42 6.77 4.44
CA VAL A 40 2.15 8.04 4.57
C VAL A 40 1.20 9.11 5.11
N ILE A 41 1.50 9.65 6.29
CA ILE A 41 0.68 10.67 6.95
C ILE A 41 1.45 11.99 6.98
N ARG A 42 0.77 13.05 6.56
CA ARG A 42 1.17 14.44 6.74
C ARG A 42 0.39 15.02 7.91
N ASP A 43 1.10 15.44 8.97
CA ASP A 43 0.46 16.02 10.14
C ASP A 43 -0.04 17.45 9.87
N VAL A 44 -0.88 17.92 10.75
CA VAL A 44 -1.42 19.28 10.68
C VAL A 44 -0.33 20.28 11.05
N PRO A 45 -0.07 21.32 10.24
CA PRO A 45 0.83 22.42 10.61
C PRO A 45 0.45 23.06 11.96
N ALA A 46 1.44 23.53 12.71
CA ALA A 46 1.24 24.09 14.06
C ALA A 46 0.34 25.35 14.08
N ASP A 47 0.29 26.07 12.96
CA ASP A 47 -0.52 27.28 12.76
C ASP A 47 -1.87 27.02 12.07
N ALA A 48 -2.20 25.76 11.82
CA ALA A 48 -3.44 25.40 11.17
C ALA A 48 -4.66 25.61 12.06
N PRO A 49 -5.84 25.80 11.47
CA PRO A 49 -7.09 25.93 12.21
C PRO A 49 -7.35 24.70 13.12
N LEU A 50 -8.05 24.94 14.25
CA LEU A 50 -8.38 23.89 15.23
C LEU A 50 -9.15 22.68 14.66
N TRP A 51 -9.85 22.87 13.54
CA TRP A 51 -10.58 21.80 12.85
C TRP A 51 -9.75 21.06 11.78
N ALA A 52 -8.53 21.49 11.54
CA ALA A 52 -7.64 20.80 10.61
C ALA A 52 -7.32 19.39 11.12
N VAL A 53 -7.31 18.47 10.22
CA VAL A 53 -6.98 17.05 10.50
C VAL A 53 -5.85 16.60 9.58
N PRO A 54 -5.08 15.59 9.97
CA PRO A 54 -4.02 15.05 9.13
C PRO A 54 -4.51 14.64 7.74
N GLU A 55 -3.57 14.54 6.83
CA GLU A 55 -3.81 14.04 5.49
C GLU A 55 -3.02 12.75 5.26
N VAL A 56 -3.58 11.89 4.43
CA VAL A 56 -2.96 10.64 4.00
C VAL A 56 -2.70 10.68 2.50
N LEU A 57 -1.52 10.22 2.11
CA LEU A 57 -1.18 10.01 0.71
C LEU A 57 -1.93 8.78 0.20
N MET A 58 -2.60 8.92 -0.95
CA MET A 58 -3.24 7.82 -1.62
C MET A 58 -2.93 7.85 -3.12
N VAL A 59 -2.90 6.69 -3.71
CA VAL A 59 -2.73 6.48 -5.15
C VAL A 59 -4.01 5.89 -5.73
N ARG A 60 -4.29 6.17 -6.99
CA ARG A 60 -5.44 5.61 -7.70
C ARG A 60 -4.97 4.54 -8.67
N ARG A 61 -5.33 3.31 -8.40
CA ARG A 61 -4.93 2.15 -9.19
C ARG A 61 -5.52 2.19 -10.60
N VAL A 62 -4.72 1.82 -11.59
CA VAL A 62 -5.15 1.73 -13.00
C VAL A 62 -6.04 0.50 -13.22
N ASP A 63 -5.78 -0.62 -12.51
CA ASP A 63 -6.46 -1.90 -12.76
C ASP A 63 -7.94 -1.92 -12.36
N ASN A 64 -8.31 -1.19 -11.30
CA ASN A 64 -9.68 -1.19 -10.77
C ASN A 64 -10.23 0.21 -10.42
N GLY A 65 -9.40 1.26 -10.54
CA GLY A 65 -9.77 2.64 -10.23
C GLY A 65 -9.95 2.95 -8.74
N GLU A 66 -9.62 2.03 -7.85
CA GLU A 66 -9.71 2.25 -6.40
C GLU A 66 -8.58 3.15 -5.90
N TRP A 67 -8.90 3.97 -4.88
CA TRP A 67 -7.92 4.70 -4.11
C TRP A 67 -7.39 3.84 -2.97
N THR A 68 -6.07 3.74 -2.85
CA THR A 68 -5.40 2.95 -1.80
C THR A 68 -4.22 3.72 -1.22
N PRO A 69 -3.78 3.46 0.03
CA PRO A 69 -2.40 3.74 0.40
C PRO A 69 -1.44 3.02 -0.56
N VAL A 70 -0.19 3.43 -0.60
CA VAL A 70 0.84 2.73 -1.38
C VAL A 70 0.98 1.28 -0.88
N CYS A 71 1.00 0.34 -1.81
CA CYS A 71 1.10 -1.09 -1.49
C CYS A 71 2.05 -1.78 -2.46
N GLY A 72 2.92 -2.63 -1.94
CA GLY A 72 3.84 -3.37 -2.78
C GLY A 72 4.19 -4.76 -2.27
N ILE A 73 4.78 -5.56 -3.15
CA ILE A 73 5.27 -6.90 -2.84
C ILE A 73 6.73 -6.78 -2.35
N THR A 74 7.02 -7.40 -1.22
CA THR A 74 8.38 -7.49 -0.71
C THR A 74 9.18 -8.48 -1.55
N GLU A 75 10.31 -8.05 -2.08
CA GLU A 75 11.18 -8.89 -2.91
C GLU A 75 12.04 -9.84 -2.05
N PRO A 76 12.53 -10.95 -2.65
CA PRO A 76 13.39 -11.89 -1.93
C PRO A 76 14.64 -11.24 -1.35
N GLY A 77 14.78 -11.28 -0.02
CA GLY A 77 15.90 -10.68 0.71
C GLY A 77 15.70 -9.21 1.10
N GLU A 78 14.58 -8.61 0.73
CA GLU A 78 14.21 -7.26 1.13
C GLU A 78 13.52 -7.27 2.51
N GLU A 79 13.81 -6.29 3.34
CA GLU A 79 13.11 -6.10 4.61
C GLU A 79 11.82 -5.28 4.39
N PRO A 80 10.73 -5.53 5.11
CA PRO A 80 9.45 -4.85 4.86
C PRO A 80 9.51 -3.32 4.92
N HIS A 81 10.36 -2.75 5.79
CA HIS A 81 10.51 -1.30 5.89
C HIS A 81 11.25 -0.71 4.69
N VAL A 82 12.15 -1.47 4.06
CA VAL A 82 12.84 -1.07 2.83
C VAL A 82 11.85 -1.10 1.68
N THR A 83 11.04 -2.18 1.55
CA THR A 83 9.95 -2.27 0.58
C THR A 83 9.02 -1.05 0.68
N ALA A 84 8.56 -0.70 1.88
CA ALA A 84 7.63 0.41 2.06
C ALA A 84 8.19 1.75 1.57
N VAL A 85 9.47 2.01 1.81
CA VAL A 85 10.14 3.24 1.35
C VAL A 85 10.33 3.22 -0.17
N ARG A 86 10.76 2.08 -0.73
CA ARG A 86 10.95 1.90 -2.18
C ARG A 86 9.64 2.12 -2.93
N GLU A 87 8.56 1.46 -2.53
CA GLU A 87 7.24 1.58 -3.19
C GLU A 87 6.70 3.02 -3.12
N VAL A 88 6.85 3.71 -1.98
CA VAL A 88 6.47 5.14 -1.89
C VAL A 88 7.26 5.96 -2.89
N LYS A 89 8.57 5.71 -3.04
CA LYS A 89 9.41 6.43 -4.01
C LYS A 89 9.01 6.12 -5.44
N GLU A 90 8.79 4.85 -5.77
CA GLU A 90 8.45 4.39 -7.12
C GLU A 90 7.08 4.90 -7.56
N GLU A 91 6.05 4.74 -6.71
CA GLU A 91 4.68 5.09 -7.06
C GLU A 91 4.38 6.60 -6.98
N THR A 92 5.10 7.35 -6.13
CA THR A 92 4.71 8.74 -5.80
C THR A 92 5.81 9.79 -5.94
N GLY A 93 7.04 9.35 -6.23
CA GLY A 93 8.22 10.23 -6.31
C GLY A 93 8.71 10.78 -4.97
N LEU A 94 7.99 10.57 -3.87
CA LEU A 94 8.33 11.12 -2.56
C LEU A 94 9.43 10.31 -1.86
N ASP A 95 10.30 11.01 -1.14
CA ASP A 95 11.17 10.39 -0.16
C ASP A 95 10.43 10.26 1.18
N ALA A 96 10.50 9.09 1.79
CA ALA A 96 9.79 8.81 3.02
C ALA A 96 10.64 8.00 4.00
N LYS A 97 10.25 8.01 5.27
CA LYS A 97 10.85 7.17 6.31
C LYS A 97 9.75 6.46 7.11
N VAL A 98 10.05 5.23 7.52
CA VAL A 98 9.17 4.47 8.40
C VAL A 98 9.24 5.01 9.83
N GLU A 99 8.08 5.26 10.41
CA GLU A 99 7.93 5.78 11.77
C GLU A 99 7.45 4.69 12.75
N ALA A 100 6.57 3.80 12.29
CA ALA A 100 6.02 2.76 13.15
C ALA A 100 5.40 1.60 12.39
N LEU A 101 5.43 0.42 12.98
CA LEU A 101 4.60 -0.72 12.61
C LEU A 101 3.16 -0.46 13.07
N LEU A 102 2.20 -0.63 12.17
CA LEU A 102 0.75 -0.53 12.47
C LEU A 102 0.13 -1.89 12.71
N GLY A 103 0.59 -2.90 12.01
CA GLY A 103 0.10 -4.27 12.17
C GLY A 103 0.57 -5.23 11.10
N VAL A 104 0.28 -6.50 11.33
CA VAL A 104 0.54 -7.59 10.39
C VAL A 104 -0.73 -8.42 10.25
N GLY A 105 -1.10 -8.78 9.03
CA GLY A 105 -2.30 -9.58 8.81
C GLY A 105 -2.40 -10.21 7.43
N ALA A 106 -3.25 -11.22 7.31
CA ALA A 106 -3.52 -11.88 6.05
C ALA A 106 -4.49 -11.06 5.18
N VAL A 107 -4.21 -10.97 3.89
CA VAL A 107 -5.03 -10.32 2.87
C VAL A 107 -5.26 -11.30 1.71
N GLY A 108 -6.46 -11.33 1.19
CA GLY A 108 -6.83 -12.15 0.05
C GLY A 108 -7.72 -13.35 0.41
N PRO A 109 -7.97 -14.27 -0.54
CA PRO A 109 -7.38 -14.28 -1.89
C PRO A 109 -7.84 -13.12 -2.78
N VAL A 110 -6.93 -12.61 -3.60
CA VAL A 110 -7.19 -11.63 -4.66
C VAL A 110 -7.04 -12.33 -5.99
N THR A 111 -8.05 -12.20 -6.87
CA THR A 111 -8.00 -12.69 -8.24
C THR A 111 -7.78 -11.52 -9.18
N TYR A 112 -6.74 -11.60 -9.99
CA TYR A 112 -6.37 -10.59 -10.96
C TYR A 112 -7.01 -10.83 -12.32
N GLY A 113 -7.11 -9.80 -13.15
CA GLY A 113 -7.75 -9.88 -14.48
C GLY A 113 -7.09 -10.87 -15.44
N ASN A 114 -5.84 -11.25 -15.22
CA ASN A 114 -5.11 -12.27 -15.96
C ASN A 114 -5.36 -13.71 -15.46
N GLY A 115 -6.18 -13.89 -14.42
CA GLY A 115 -6.49 -15.18 -13.80
C GLY A 115 -5.55 -15.58 -12.65
N ASP A 116 -4.53 -14.80 -12.34
CA ASP A 116 -3.65 -15.06 -11.20
C ASP A 116 -4.42 -14.92 -9.89
N VAL A 117 -4.09 -15.80 -8.93
CA VAL A 117 -4.63 -15.75 -7.57
C VAL A 117 -3.47 -15.58 -6.60
N SER A 118 -3.58 -14.59 -5.72
CA SER A 118 -2.58 -14.36 -4.67
C SER A 118 -3.22 -14.01 -3.33
N SER A 119 -2.57 -14.42 -2.27
CA SER A 119 -2.84 -13.97 -0.92
C SER A 119 -1.56 -13.42 -0.32
N TYR A 120 -1.69 -12.56 0.69
CA TYR A 120 -0.55 -11.81 1.19
C TYR A 120 -0.46 -11.87 2.72
N MET A 121 0.77 -11.95 3.23
CA MET A 121 1.09 -11.49 4.58
C MET A 121 1.47 -10.02 4.49
N ASP A 122 0.50 -9.17 4.77
CA ASP A 122 0.66 -7.71 4.69
C ASP A 122 1.24 -7.15 5.99
N THR A 123 2.24 -6.30 5.86
CA THR A 123 2.84 -5.53 6.94
C THR A 123 2.51 -4.06 6.75
N ALA A 124 1.54 -3.55 7.53
CA ALA A 124 1.15 -2.15 7.48
C ALA A 124 2.07 -1.29 8.34
N MET A 125 2.57 -0.19 7.78
CA MET A 125 3.47 0.75 8.46
C MET A 125 3.03 2.19 8.26
N ARG A 126 3.27 3.04 9.27
CA ARG A 126 3.16 4.48 9.15
C ARG A 126 4.48 5.08 8.71
N LEU A 127 4.40 5.93 7.69
CA LEU A 127 5.53 6.69 7.17
C LEU A 127 5.26 8.20 7.27
N SER A 128 6.35 8.98 7.26
CA SER A 128 6.33 10.42 7.06
C SER A 128 7.20 10.80 5.86
N VAL A 129 6.87 11.91 5.21
CA VAL A 129 7.67 12.44 4.10
C VAL A 129 8.97 13.04 4.60
N VAL A 130 10.02 12.95 3.79
CA VAL A 130 11.32 13.59 3.99
C VAL A 130 11.54 14.58 2.85
N GLY A 131 11.65 15.86 3.17
CA GLY A 131 11.87 16.91 2.16
C GLY A 131 10.57 17.41 1.52
N ASP A 132 10.53 17.47 0.19
CA ASP A 132 9.37 17.94 -0.58
C ASP A 132 8.20 16.97 -0.45
N ASP A 133 6.97 17.51 -0.31
CA ASP A 133 5.75 16.74 -0.11
C ASP A 133 4.77 16.82 -1.29
N VAL A 134 5.25 17.24 -2.47
CA VAL A 134 4.46 17.27 -3.70
C VAL A 134 4.57 15.94 -4.43
N PRO A 135 3.53 15.07 -4.39
CA PRO A 135 3.59 13.79 -5.05
C PRO A 135 3.41 13.90 -6.56
N VAL A 136 4.01 12.98 -7.28
CA VAL A 136 3.80 12.78 -8.72
C VAL A 136 3.50 11.32 -8.98
N VAL A 137 2.71 11.01 -10.01
CA VAL A 137 2.55 9.62 -10.46
C VAL A 137 3.89 9.13 -10.97
N GLY A 138 4.48 8.16 -10.30
CA GLY A 138 5.85 7.70 -10.55
C GLY A 138 5.95 6.52 -11.50
N ASP A 139 4.87 5.75 -11.67
CA ASP A 139 4.83 4.53 -12.48
C ASP A 139 3.53 4.38 -13.26
N ASP A 140 3.41 3.27 -14.02
CA ASP A 140 2.23 2.94 -14.81
C ASP A 140 1.13 2.18 -14.02
N GLU A 141 1.34 1.89 -12.74
CA GLU A 141 0.38 1.19 -11.88
C GLU A 141 -0.74 2.10 -11.41
N ASN A 142 -0.44 3.39 -11.33
CA ASN A 142 -1.34 4.39 -10.79
C ASN A 142 -1.71 5.44 -11.84
N SER A 143 -2.97 5.85 -11.83
CA SER A 143 -3.50 6.90 -12.73
C SER A 143 -3.51 8.27 -12.07
N ASP A 144 -3.39 8.33 -10.74
CA ASP A 144 -3.48 9.56 -9.96
C ASP A 144 -2.84 9.37 -8.59
N VAL A 145 -2.39 10.46 -7.96
CA VAL A 145 -1.82 10.48 -6.61
C VAL A 145 -2.18 11.79 -5.93
N GLY A 146 -2.47 11.75 -4.63
CA GLY A 146 -2.79 12.98 -3.91
C GLY A 146 -2.91 12.80 -2.40
N TRP A 147 -2.95 13.94 -1.73
CA TRP A 147 -3.22 14.05 -0.30
C TRP A 147 -4.70 14.17 -0.03
N PHE A 148 -5.21 13.37 0.88
CA PHE A 148 -6.61 13.36 1.28
C PHE A 148 -6.74 13.53 2.78
N SER A 149 -7.65 14.40 3.19
CA SER A 149 -8.03 14.52 4.59
C SER A 149 -8.49 13.16 5.14
N VAL A 150 -7.95 12.75 6.29
CA VAL A 150 -8.35 11.49 6.94
C VAL A 150 -9.83 11.48 7.35
N ALA A 151 -10.47 12.66 7.44
CA ALA A 151 -11.90 12.81 7.69
C ALA A 151 -12.76 12.68 6.40
N ARG A 152 -12.15 12.75 5.21
CA ARG A 152 -12.84 12.72 3.90
C ARG A 152 -12.08 11.87 2.90
N LEU A 153 -11.87 10.62 3.25
CA LEU A 153 -11.22 9.67 2.35
C LEU A 153 -12.09 9.37 1.13
N PRO A 154 -11.50 9.22 -0.06
CA PRO A 154 -12.19 8.71 -1.22
C PRO A 154 -12.73 7.30 -0.96
N ALA A 155 -13.54 6.79 -1.89
CA ALA A 155 -13.98 5.39 -1.82
C ALA A 155 -12.76 4.48 -1.81
N THR A 156 -12.65 3.65 -0.78
CA THR A 156 -11.52 2.74 -0.56
C THR A 156 -11.95 1.55 0.28
N ASN A 157 -11.21 0.46 0.20
CA ASN A 157 -11.49 -0.76 0.95
C ASN A 157 -11.54 -0.51 2.47
N PRO A 158 -12.47 -1.14 3.21
CA PRO A 158 -12.57 -1.00 4.67
C PRO A 158 -11.26 -1.31 5.42
N ARG A 159 -10.43 -2.24 4.91
CA ARG A 159 -9.11 -2.53 5.48
C ARG A 159 -8.21 -1.29 5.44
N PHE A 160 -8.17 -0.56 4.34
CA PHE A 160 -7.36 0.66 4.23
C PHE A 160 -7.85 1.76 5.16
N ARG A 161 -9.18 1.95 5.30
CA ARG A 161 -9.72 2.88 6.30
C ARG A 161 -9.27 2.54 7.71
N MET A 162 -9.21 1.27 8.04
CA MET A 162 -8.77 0.79 9.34
C MET A 162 -7.28 1.07 9.58
N VAL A 163 -6.39 0.74 8.65
CA VAL A 163 -4.94 1.00 8.82
C VAL A 163 -4.60 2.49 8.78
N ILE A 164 -5.36 3.31 8.04
CA ILE A 164 -5.23 4.78 8.07
C ILE A 164 -5.62 5.31 9.45
N ALA A 165 -6.73 4.82 10.03
CA ALA A 165 -7.13 5.20 11.38
C ALA A 165 -6.08 4.77 12.44
N ASP A 166 -5.51 3.58 12.29
CA ASP A 166 -4.41 3.10 13.14
C ASP A 166 -3.16 3.99 13.00
N ALA A 167 -2.83 4.47 11.80
CA ALA A 167 -1.71 5.38 11.57
C ALA A 167 -1.91 6.72 12.29
N VAL A 168 -3.10 7.29 12.21
CA VAL A 168 -3.46 8.53 12.93
C VAL A 168 -3.41 8.32 14.45
N ALA A 169 -3.95 7.20 14.93
CA ALA A 169 -3.92 6.85 16.37
C ALA A 169 -2.48 6.68 16.88
N GLN A 170 -1.63 6.00 16.11
CA GLN A 170 -0.23 5.81 16.43
C GLN A 170 0.53 7.15 16.45
N MET A 171 0.29 8.03 15.48
CA MET A 171 0.92 9.35 15.42
C MET A 171 0.56 10.21 16.64
N LYS A 172 -0.72 10.21 17.02
CA LYS A 172 -1.21 11.01 18.18
C LYS A 172 -0.84 10.42 19.55
N HIS A 173 -0.73 9.11 19.65
CA HIS A 173 -0.51 8.39 20.90
C HIS A 173 0.55 7.29 20.75
N PRO A 174 1.80 7.61 20.40
CA PRO A 174 2.82 6.60 20.05
C PRO A 174 3.13 5.64 21.20
N GLY A 175 3.18 6.13 22.45
CA GLY A 175 3.46 5.30 23.64
C GLY A 175 2.32 4.36 24.04
N GLY A 176 1.10 4.64 23.63
CA GLY A 176 -0.10 3.83 23.93
C GLY A 176 -0.52 2.91 22.80
N PHE A 177 0.00 3.09 21.60
CA PHE A 177 -0.38 2.30 20.44
C PHE A 177 0.16 0.87 20.53
N ARG A 178 -0.66 -0.09 20.11
CA ARG A 178 -0.26 -1.49 19.96
C ARG A 178 -0.53 -1.95 18.54
N PRO A 179 0.48 -2.43 17.81
CA PRO A 179 0.31 -2.94 16.45
C PRO A 179 -0.74 -4.04 16.40
N ARG A 180 -1.53 -4.02 15.34
CA ARG A 180 -2.60 -4.99 15.12
C ARG A 180 -2.05 -6.35 14.72
N MET A 181 -2.60 -7.42 15.31
CA MET A 181 -2.28 -8.80 14.98
C MET A 181 -3.46 -9.40 14.20
N GLY A 182 -3.48 -9.15 12.89
CA GLY A 182 -4.56 -9.54 11.99
C GLY A 182 -5.57 -8.44 11.68
N TYR A 183 -6.25 -8.55 10.53
CA TYR A 183 -7.19 -7.56 10.00
C TYR A 183 -8.65 -7.96 10.17
N THR A 184 -8.94 -9.18 10.56
CA THR A 184 -10.30 -9.65 10.83
C THR A 184 -10.63 -9.54 12.32
N LYS A 185 -11.86 -9.12 12.64
CA LYS A 185 -12.34 -9.24 14.01
C LYS A 185 -12.42 -10.72 14.35
N ARG A 186 -11.79 -11.15 15.43
CA ARG A 186 -12.08 -12.47 16.00
C ARG A 186 -13.55 -12.46 16.43
N SER A 187 -14.38 -13.34 15.84
CA SER A 187 -15.67 -13.68 16.44
C SER A 187 -15.38 -14.25 17.82
N ARG A 188 -15.94 -13.63 18.84
CA ARG A 188 -15.92 -14.14 20.21
C ARG A 188 -16.83 -15.36 20.30
#